data_c0145aba96fcd902e8e117630db1baae
#
_entry.id   c0145aba96fcd902e8e117630db1baae
#
_cell.length_a   1.000
_cell.length_b   1.000
_cell.length_c   1.000
_cell.angle_alpha   90.00
_cell.angle_beta   90.00
_cell.angle_gamma   90.00
#
_symmetry.space_group_name_H-M   'P 1'
#
loop_
_entity.id
_entity.type
_entity.pdbx_description
1 polymer ?
#
loop_
_entity_poly.entity_id
_entity_poly.type
_entity_poly.pdbx_seq_one_letter_code
_entity_poly.pdbx_strand_id
1 'polypeptide(L)'
;MKALTPLAALLIGAGMSAAAQDITVSSKIDTEGGLLGNMILLALQDAGLPVQDRLQLGGTPIMRDAITSGQIDIYPEYTANGAFFFNEADSEVWKDAEAGYKRVAELDLEQNDIVWLQPSPANNTWAI
;
A
#
# COMPACT_ATOMS: atom_id res chain seq x y z
N MET A 1 -61.24 2.19 36.41
CA MET A 1 -60.03 1.38 36.13
C MET A 1 -59.61 1.62 34.70
N LYS A 2 -58.48 2.33 34.48
CA LYS A 2 -57.94 2.64 33.14
C LYS A 2 -56.78 1.69 32.89
N ALA A 3 -56.93 0.86 31.85
CA ALA A 3 -55.86 -0.08 31.43
C ALA A 3 -54.78 0.68 30.64
N LEU A 4 -53.52 0.63 31.10
CA LEU A 4 -52.35 1.10 30.35
C LEU A 4 -51.86 -0.04 29.44
N THR A 5 -51.87 0.20 28.15
CA THR A 5 -51.25 -0.67 27.15
C THR A 5 -49.76 -0.32 27.02
N PRO A 6 -48.82 -1.25 27.12
CA PRO A 6 -47.41 -0.94 26.88
C PRO A 6 -47.13 -0.88 25.37
N LEU A 7 -46.60 0.25 24.91
CA LEU A 7 -46.09 0.46 23.56
C LEU A 7 -44.72 -0.20 23.45
N ALA A 8 -44.63 -1.35 22.77
CA ALA A 8 -43.39 -2.01 22.47
C ALA A 8 -42.66 -1.25 21.36
N ALA A 9 -41.59 -0.57 21.68
CA ALA A 9 -40.70 0.06 20.70
C ALA A 9 -39.83 -1.02 20.02
N LEU A 10 -40.11 -1.28 18.74
CA LEU A 10 -39.33 -2.17 17.89
C LEU A 10 -38.09 -1.40 17.41
N LEU A 11 -36.93 -1.63 18.03
CA LEU A 11 -35.63 -1.14 17.56
C LEU A 11 -35.20 -1.95 16.35
N ILE A 12 -35.43 -1.43 15.15
CA ILE A 12 -34.87 -1.96 13.90
C ILE A 12 -33.41 -1.52 13.87
N GLY A 13 -32.51 -2.42 14.27
CA GLY A 13 -31.08 -2.25 14.09
C GLY A 13 -30.74 -2.31 12.60
N ALA A 14 -30.56 -1.16 11.97
CA ALA A 14 -29.99 -1.08 10.63
C ALA A 14 -28.52 -1.52 10.73
N GLY A 15 -28.24 -2.79 10.40
CA GLY A 15 -26.89 -3.27 10.20
C GLY A 15 -26.29 -2.53 9.00
N MET A 16 -25.48 -1.52 9.24
CA MET A 16 -24.62 -0.94 8.21
C MET A 16 -23.58 -2.00 7.85
N SER A 17 -23.79 -2.73 6.74
CA SER A 17 -22.69 -3.43 6.08
C SER A 17 -21.68 -2.37 5.67
N ALA A 18 -20.54 -2.32 6.35
CA ALA A 18 -19.38 -1.61 5.85
C ALA A 18 -19.03 -2.23 4.50
N ALA A 19 -19.31 -1.55 3.39
CA ALA A 19 -18.78 -1.96 2.10
C ALA A 19 -17.25 -1.99 2.23
N ALA A 20 -16.62 -3.10 1.85
CA ALA A 20 -15.17 -3.16 1.82
C ALA A 20 -14.68 -2.04 0.89
N GLN A 21 -13.75 -1.22 1.39
CA GLN A 21 -13.16 -0.18 0.58
C GLN A 21 -12.30 -0.83 -0.51
N ASP A 22 -12.36 -0.32 -1.74
CA ASP A 22 -11.54 -0.81 -2.84
C ASP A 22 -10.05 -0.56 -2.53
N ILE A 23 -9.22 -1.58 -2.82
CA ILE A 23 -7.77 -1.47 -2.69
C ILE A 23 -7.24 -0.78 -3.94
N THR A 24 -6.67 0.41 -3.80
CA THR A 24 -6.09 1.17 -4.91
C THR A 24 -4.68 0.70 -5.19
N VAL A 25 -4.49 -0.01 -6.31
CA VAL A 25 -3.19 -0.50 -6.79
C VAL A 25 -2.60 0.52 -7.75
N SER A 26 -1.33 0.89 -7.52
CA SER A 26 -0.61 1.80 -8.41
C SER A 26 0.77 1.28 -8.79
N SER A 27 1.46 2.01 -9.65
CA SER A 27 2.83 1.70 -10.07
C SER A 27 3.56 2.93 -10.60
N LYS A 28 4.88 2.81 -10.69
CA LYS A 28 5.70 3.78 -11.42
C LYS A 28 5.35 3.77 -12.91
N ILE A 29 5.66 4.88 -13.58
CA ILE A 29 5.32 5.12 -14.99
C ILE A 29 6.14 4.28 -15.98
N ASP A 30 7.27 3.72 -15.55
CA ASP A 30 8.14 2.89 -16.38
C ASP A 30 7.51 1.52 -16.69
N THR A 31 8.09 0.82 -17.67
CA THR A 31 7.58 -0.48 -18.15
C THR A 31 7.60 -1.55 -17.07
N GLU A 32 8.67 -1.61 -16.26
CA GLU A 32 8.80 -2.59 -15.17
C GLU A 32 7.77 -2.31 -14.08
N GLY A 33 7.63 -1.04 -13.67
CA GLY A 33 6.61 -0.62 -12.72
C GLY A 33 5.21 -0.99 -13.18
N GLY A 34 4.88 -0.73 -14.45
CA GLY A 34 3.60 -1.12 -15.05
C GLY A 34 3.37 -2.63 -15.03
N LEU A 35 4.40 -3.43 -15.35
CA LEU A 35 4.31 -4.90 -15.31
C LEU A 35 4.05 -5.41 -13.87
N LEU A 36 4.87 -4.98 -12.92
CA LEU A 36 4.75 -5.40 -11.52
C LEU A 36 3.42 -4.96 -10.90
N GLY A 37 2.97 -3.75 -11.20
CA GLY A 37 1.67 -3.25 -10.76
C GLY A 37 0.51 -4.07 -11.30
N ASN A 38 0.55 -4.47 -12.59
CA ASN A 38 -0.44 -5.38 -13.18
C ASN A 38 -0.44 -6.76 -12.49
N MET A 39 0.72 -7.29 -12.15
CA MET A 39 0.81 -8.57 -11.43
C MET A 39 0.13 -8.48 -10.06
N ILE A 40 0.33 -7.39 -9.31
CA ILE A 40 -0.33 -7.14 -8.02
C ILE A 40 -1.84 -7.03 -8.23
N LEU A 41 -2.27 -6.22 -9.19
CA LEU A 41 -3.69 -6.01 -9.52
C LEU A 41 -4.41 -7.33 -9.79
N LEU A 42 -3.83 -8.15 -10.67
CA LEU A 42 -4.40 -9.45 -11.05
C LEU A 42 -4.43 -10.44 -9.87
N ALA A 43 -3.38 -10.46 -9.06
CA ALA A 43 -3.33 -11.34 -7.89
C ALA A 43 -4.42 -11.00 -6.86
N LEU A 44 -4.67 -9.72 -6.61
CA LEU A 44 -5.72 -9.27 -5.71
C LEU A 44 -7.12 -9.55 -6.28
N GLN A 45 -7.32 -9.36 -7.59
CA GLN A 45 -8.56 -9.70 -8.28
C GLN A 45 -8.86 -11.20 -8.21
N ASP A 46 -7.85 -12.05 -8.46
CA ASP A 46 -7.97 -13.51 -8.37
C ASP A 46 -8.31 -13.96 -6.95
N ALA A 47 -7.82 -13.25 -5.94
CA ALA A 47 -8.19 -13.45 -4.54
C ALA A 47 -9.60 -12.96 -4.17
N GLY A 48 -10.36 -12.39 -5.12
CA GLY A 48 -11.71 -11.88 -4.90
C GLY A 48 -11.79 -10.57 -4.14
N LEU A 49 -10.69 -9.81 -4.08
CA LEU A 49 -10.66 -8.52 -3.41
C LEU A 49 -11.11 -7.39 -4.36
N PRO A 50 -11.87 -6.40 -3.88
CA PRO A 50 -12.23 -5.25 -4.68
C PRO A 50 -11.01 -4.37 -4.88
N VAL A 51 -10.64 -4.10 -6.14
CA VAL A 51 -9.44 -3.32 -6.49
C VAL A 51 -9.77 -2.19 -7.45
N GLN A 52 -9.08 -1.07 -7.28
CA GLN A 52 -9.07 0.05 -8.19
C GLN A 52 -7.71 0.15 -8.89
N ASP A 53 -7.72 0.22 -10.21
CA ASP A 53 -6.54 0.41 -11.04
C ASP A 53 -6.15 1.89 -11.13
N ARG A 54 -4.95 2.23 -10.65
CA ARG A 54 -4.29 3.52 -10.82
C ARG A 54 -2.82 3.33 -11.22
N LEU A 55 -2.57 2.38 -12.12
CA LEU A 55 -1.23 2.06 -12.59
C LEU A 55 -0.57 3.23 -13.34
N GLN A 56 0.75 3.23 -13.38
CA GLN A 56 1.59 4.19 -14.09
C GLN A 56 1.32 5.66 -13.72
N LEU A 57 1.10 5.91 -12.43
CA LEU A 57 0.74 7.23 -11.90
C LEU A 57 1.86 8.26 -12.06
N GLY A 58 3.12 7.84 -11.89
CA GLY A 58 4.26 8.75 -12.00
C GLY A 58 5.58 8.14 -11.57
N GLY A 59 6.59 8.98 -11.44
CA GLY A 59 7.91 8.59 -10.92
C GLY A 59 7.93 8.43 -9.40
N THR A 60 9.11 8.04 -8.86
CA THR A 60 9.29 7.77 -7.42
C THR A 60 8.75 8.85 -6.47
N PRO A 61 8.97 10.16 -6.68
CA PRO A 61 8.42 11.17 -5.78
C PRO A 61 6.89 11.19 -5.76
N ILE A 62 6.26 11.06 -6.94
CA ILE A 62 4.78 11.05 -7.06
C ILE A 62 4.20 9.83 -6.36
N MET A 63 4.83 8.66 -6.54
CA MET A 63 4.41 7.43 -5.87
C MET A 63 4.54 7.53 -4.36
N ARG A 64 5.64 8.12 -3.89
CA ARG A 64 5.88 8.33 -2.46
C ARG A 64 4.82 9.24 -1.83
N ASP A 65 4.52 10.36 -2.47
CA ASP A 65 3.49 11.29 -2.01
C ASP A 65 2.10 10.61 -2.01
N ALA A 66 1.79 9.84 -3.02
CA ALA A 66 0.50 9.16 -3.14
C ALA A 66 0.28 8.10 -2.04
N ILE A 67 1.29 7.29 -1.71
CA ILE A 67 1.16 6.26 -0.65
C ILE A 67 1.12 6.91 0.74
N THR A 68 1.97 7.88 1.03
CA THR A 68 2.01 8.54 2.34
C THR A 68 0.79 9.39 2.62
N SER A 69 0.11 9.88 1.59
CA SER A 69 -1.15 10.63 1.71
C SER A 69 -2.41 9.75 1.65
N GLY A 70 -2.27 8.44 1.49
CA GLY A 70 -3.39 7.51 1.41
C GLY A 70 -4.21 7.60 0.11
N GLN A 71 -3.63 8.15 -0.97
CA GLN A 71 -4.27 8.18 -2.28
C GLN A 71 -4.19 6.84 -3.02
N ILE A 72 -3.23 6.00 -2.64
CA ILE A 72 -3.06 4.62 -3.08
C ILE A 72 -2.77 3.74 -1.88
N ASP A 73 -3.06 2.44 -1.99
CA ASP A 73 -2.90 1.49 -0.90
C ASP A 73 -1.68 0.58 -1.09
N ILE A 74 -1.30 0.30 -2.34
CA ILE A 74 -0.16 -0.59 -2.64
C ILE A 74 0.49 -0.25 -3.98
N TYR A 75 1.80 -0.34 -4.03
CA TYR A 75 2.60 -0.27 -5.26
C TYR A 75 3.94 -1.01 -5.10
N PRO A 76 4.58 -1.45 -6.20
CA PRO A 76 5.92 -2.02 -6.16
C PRO A 76 6.99 -0.93 -6.01
N GLU A 77 7.90 -1.11 -5.05
CA GLU A 77 8.99 -0.17 -4.78
C GLU A 77 10.32 -0.90 -4.57
N TYR A 78 11.42 -0.18 -4.67
CA TYR A 78 12.79 -0.68 -4.51
C TYR A 78 13.35 -0.27 -3.16
N THR A 79 13.93 -1.21 -2.43
CA THR A 79 14.44 -0.98 -1.06
C THR A 79 15.47 0.15 -0.98
N ALA A 80 16.35 0.25 -1.97
CA ALA A 80 17.38 1.30 -2.01
C ALA A 80 16.83 2.72 -2.13
N ASN A 81 15.58 2.91 -2.57
CA ASN A 81 14.93 4.22 -2.57
C ASN A 81 14.69 4.75 -1.16
N GLY A 82 14.74 3.91 -0.13
CA GLY A 82 14.77 4.33 1.26
C GLY A 82 15.87 5.34 1.57
N ALA A 83 17.02 5.24 0.89
CA ALA A 83 18.10 6.21 1.00
C ALA A 83 17.64 7.66 0.74
N PHE A 84 16.76 7.83 -0.23
CA PHE A 84 16.20 9.14 -0.58
C PHE A 84 15.01 9.52 0.29
N PHE A 85 14.14 8.58 0.62
CA PHE A 85 12.95 8.82 1.45
C PHE A 85 13.31 9.34 2.83
N PHE A 86 14.43 8.85 3.40
CA PHE A 86 14.85 9.15 4.77
C PHE A 86 16.13 10.01 4.85
N ASN A 87 16.60 10.57 3.72
CA ASN A 87 17.82 11.41 3.65
C ASN A 87 19.07 10.69 4.18
N GLU A 88 19.20 9.40 3.93
CA GLU A 88 20.31 8.54 4.36
C GLU A 88 21.18 8.08 3.18
N ALA A 89 21.32 8.87 2.11
CA ALA A 89 21.98 8.46 0.87
C ALA A 89 23.45 8.03 1.07
N ASP A 90 24.13 8.57 2.08
CA ASP A 90 25.53 8.25 2.38
C ASP A 90 25.70 7.00 3.27
N SER A 91 24.60 6.37 3.71
CA SER A 91 24.67 5.21 4.58
C SER A 91 25.02 3.93 3.81
N GLU A 92 25.98 3.18 4.34
CA GLU A 92 26.41 1.88 3.78
C GLU A 92 25.30 0.82 3.84
N VAL A 93 24.26 1.01 4.68
CA VAL A 93 23.15 0.07 4.83
C VAL A 93 22.44 -0.23 3.51
N TRP A 94 22.41 0.73 2.59
CA TRP A 94 21.74 0.59 1.29
C TRP A 94 22.52 -0.23 0.27
N LYS A 95 23.78 -0.57 0.57
CA LYS A 95 24.63 -1.43 -0.28
C LYS A 95 24.40 -2.92 -0.03
N ASP A 96 23.73 -3.26 1.05
CA ASP A 96 23.34 -4.63 1.39
C ASP A 96 21.83 -4.79 1.26
N ALA A 97 21.37 -5.80 0.51
CA ALA A 97 19.95 -5.96 0.19
C ALA A 97 19.11 -6.27 1.44
N GLU A 98 19.63 -7.12 2.35
CA GLU A 98 18.89 -7.50 3.55
C GLU A 98 18.87 -6.36 4.57
N ALA A 99 20.01 -5.71 4.79
CA ALA A 99 20.10 -4.57 5.70
C ALA A 99 19.25 -3.39 5.21
N GLY A 100 19.30 -3.07 3.92
CA GLY A 100 18.49 -2.01 3.30
C GLY A 100 16.99 -2.29 3.43
N TYR A 101 16.56 -3.52 3.18
CA TYR A 101 15.16 -3.91 3.39
C TYR A 101 14.71 -3.73 4.84
N LYS A 102 15.47 -4.23 5.80
CA LYS A 102 15.15 -4.08 7.23
C LYS A 102 15.06 -2.61 7.62
N ARG A 103 16.02 -1.80 7.15
CA ARG A 103 16.07 -0.37 7.46
C ARG A 103 14.86 0.39 6.91
N VAL A 104 14.52 0.20 5.64
CA VAL A 104 13.38 0.90 5.05
C VAL A 104 12.06 0.45 5.66
N ALA A 105 11.90 -0.84 5.93
CA ALA A 105 10.69 -1.39 6.54
C ALA A 105 10.46 -0.84 7.95
N GLU A 106 11.53 -0.73 8.76
CA GLU A 106 11.48 -0.15 10.11
C GLU A 106 11.08 1.32 10.08
N LEU A 107 11.78 2.12 9.26
CA LEU A 107 11.55 3.56 9.17
C LEU A 107 10.16 3.90 8.63
N ASP A 108 9.70 3.18 7.62
CA ASP A 108 8.38 3.42 7.03
C ASP A 108 7.23 3.00 7.95
N LEU A 109 7.40 1.90 8.68
CA LEU A 109 6.40 1.50 9.66
C LEU A 109 6.31 2.53 10.79
N GLU A 110 7.46 3.01 11.28
CA GLU A 110 7.52 3.95 12.41
C GLU A 110 6.99 5.35 12.04
N GLN A 111 7.34 5.85 10.85
CA GLN A 111 7.10 7.25 10.49
C GLN A 111 5.86 7.47 9.63
N ASN A 112 5.42 6.45 8.89
CA ASN A 112 4.39 6.58 7.86
C ASN A 112 3.28 5.52 7.92
N ASP A 113 3.34 4.58 8.86
CA ASP A 113 2.44 3.41 8.95
C ASP A 113 2.43 2.56 7.66
N ILE A 114 3.53 2.55 6.90
CA ILE A 114 3.68 1.78 5.67
C ILE A 114 4.39 0.46 5.96
N VAL A 115 3.78 -0.63 5.52
CA VAL A 115 4.33 -1.98 5.66
C VAL A 115 5.04 -2.39 4.36
N TRP A 116 6.33 -2.68 4.45
CA TRP A 116 7.07 -3.31 3.37
C TRP A 116 6.86 -4.83 3.42
N LEU A 117 6.30 -5.39 2.37
CA LEU A 117 6.12 -6.83 2.24
C LEU A 117 7.46 -7.50 1.95
N GLN A 118 7.48 -8.83 2.00
CA GLN A 118 8.69 -9.60 1.71
C GLN A 118 9.26 -9.24 0.34
N PRO A 119 10.57 -8.93 0.23
CA PRO A 119 11.17 -8.53 -1.02
C PRO A 119 11.27 -9.71 -2.00
N SER A 120 11.15 -9.41 -3.29
CA SER A 120 11.52 -10.35 -4.34
C SER A 120 13.04 -10.60 -4.32
N PRO A 121 13.52 -11.79 -4.66
CA PRO A 121 14.96 -12.07 -4.79
C PRO A 121 15.60 -11.36 -6.01
N ALA A 122 14.82 -10.60 -6.78
CA ALA A 122 15.32 -9.87 -7.95
C ALA A 122 16.26 -8.72 -7.54
N ASN A 123 17.24 -8.46 -8.39
CA ASN A 123 18.17 -7.34 -8.26
C ASN A 123 17.98 -6.42 -9.47
N ASN A 124 17.59 -5.17 -9.21
CA ASN A 124 17.42 -4.12 -10.22
C ASN A 124 18.54 -3.08 -10.12
N THR A 125 19.78 -3.54 -10.16
CA THR A 125 20.95 -2.66 -10.17
C THR A 125 21.26 -2.16 -11.58
N TRP A 126 21.54 -0.87 -11.71
CA TRP A 126 22.03 -0.32 -12.97
C TRP A 126 23.41 -0.90 -13.28
N ALA A 127 23.53 -1.56 -14.42
CA ALA A 127 24.82 -2.00 -14.98
C ALA A 127 25.24 -1.02 -16.07
N ILE A 128 26.51 -0.60 -16.05
CA ILE A 128 27.13 0.23 -17.08
C ILE A 128 27.95 -0.69 -18.00
#